data_b010abc667c017678228a49515a643f9
#
_entry.id   b010abc667c017678228a49515a643f9
#
_cell.length_a   1.000
_cell.length_b   1.000
_cell.length_c   1.000
_cell.angle_alpha   90.00
_cell.angle_beta   90.00
_cell.angle_gamma   90.00
#
_symmetry.space_group_name_H-M   'P 1'
#
loop_
_entity.id
_entity.type
_entity.pdbx_description
1 polymer ?
#
loop_
_entity_poly.entity_id
_entity_poly.type
_entity_poly.pdbx_seq_one_letter_code
_entity_poly.pdbx_strand_id
1 'polypeptide(L)'
;MDQRFISNLKEIIIKAGKISIDLRNEGLIIEQKNDSSPVTNADIAVSNFIYQKLTELDNNITIICEEKPLKDISNKEMIWLVDPIDGTKSYIKNMDSFTVNIALICNQIPIIGLIYQPTAKKLYFTNHDKKLCIEKNAKIIEVEQKTNSDYIAVVSSRNFNLKTEQYIQEREFSEIISIPSSIKLCMVAEGSVDVYPKFGPTMEWDIAAGHALILAAGGNVIDNDTGQQLLYTKKNFKNSDFIASNKRYSLLH
;
A
#
# COMPACT_ATOMS: atom_id res chain seq x y z
N MET A 1 16.06 5.05 12.12
CA MET A 1 15.65 6.30 11.44
C MET A 1 15.02 7.19 12.46
N ASP A 2 15.33 8.47 12.44
CA ASP A 2 14.87 9.39 13.46
C ASP A 2 13.48 9.99 13.14
N GLN A 3 12.92 10.73 14.08
CA GLN A 3 11.62 11.39 13.95
C GLN A 3 11.59 12.41 12.79
N ARG A 4 12.70 13.08 12.52
CA ARG A 4 12.81 14.07 11.43
C ARG A 4 12.69 13.42 10.06
N PHE A 5 13.28 12.23 9.89
CA PHE A 5 13.18 11.46 8.66
C PHE A 5 11.72 11.08 8.35
N ILE A 6 10.99 10.58 9.36
CA ILE A 6 9.56 10.26 9.20
C ILE A 6 8.74 11.52 8.90
N SER A 7 9.06 12.65 9.55
CA SER A 7 8.37 13.93 9.28
C SER A 7 8.54 14.38 7.83
N ASN A 8 9.75 14.28 7.28
CA ASN A 8 10.02 14.62 5.88
C ASN A 8 9.22 13.70 4.93
N LEU A 9 9.15 12.40 5.19
CA LEU A 9 8.36 11.46 4.39
C LEU A 9 6.87 11.79 4.42
N LYS A 10 6.33 12.18 5.57
CA LYS A 10 4.94 12.65 5.70
C LYS A 10 4.66 13.88 4.84
N GLU A 11 5.55 14.86 4.86
CA GLU A 11 5.42 16.07 4.03
C GLU A 11 5.45 15.72 2.53
N ILE A 12 6.35 14.81 2.13
CA ILE A 12 6.45 14.35 0.74
C ILE A 12 5.13 13.72 0.28
N ILE A 13 4.62 12.74 1.03
CA ILE A 13 3.43 11.99 0.60
C ILE A 13 2.15 12.86 0.62
N ILE A 14 2.01 13.77 1.58
CA ILE A 14 0.88 14.69 1.64
C ILE A 14 0.91 15.67 0.46
N LYS A 15 2.10 16.20 0.11
CA LYS A 15 2.29 17.06 -1.07
C LYS A 15 2.01 16.30 -2.37
N ALA A 16 2.47 15.06 -2.49
CA ALA A 16 2.19 14.19 -3.62
C ALA A 16 0.67 13.99 -3.81
N GLY A 17 -0.04 13.71 -2.72
CA GLY A 17 -1.49 13.62 -2.74
C GLY A 17 -2.19 14.92 -3.12
N LYS A 18 -1.65 16.07 -2.70
CA LYS A 18 -2.18 17.39 -3.14
C LYS A 18 -2.02 17.57 -4.65
N ILE A 19 -0.84 17.27 -5.20
CA ILE A 19 -0.59 17.32 -6.66
C ILE A 19 -1.61 16.45 -7.40
N SER A 20 -1.89 15.25 -6.91
CA SER A 20 -2.88 14.37 -7.55
C SER A 20 -4.28 14.99 -7.57
N ILE A 21 -4.73 15.61 -6.48
CA ILE A 21 -6.04 16.27 -6.42
C ILE A 21 -6.10 17.50 -7.34
N ASP A 22 -5.06 18.34 -7.32
CA ASP A 22 -5.00 19.55 -8.12
C ASP A 22 -5.10 19.20 -9.62
N LEU A 23 -4.27 18.26 -10.12
CA LEU A 23 -4.29 17.81 -11.52
C LEU A 23 -5.60 17.11 -11.91
N ARG A 24 -6.22 16.36 -11.01
CA ARG A 24 -7.55 15.77 -11.27
C ARG A 24 -8.61 16.85 -11.51
N ASN A 25 -8.56 17.96 -10.76
CA ASN A 25 -9.50 19.06 -10.89
C ASN A 25 -9.24 19.94 -12.14
N GLU A 26 -7.97 20.04 -12.57
CA GLU A 26 -7.57 20.77 -13.78
C GLU A 26 -7.92 20.01 -15.08
N GLY A 27 -8.06 18.69 -15.01
CA GLY A 27 -8.35 17.80 -16.12
C GLY A 27 -7.25 16.80 -16.39
N LEU A 28 -7.65 15.55 -16.61
CA LEU A 28 -6.73 14.44 -16.83
C LEU A 28 -6.45 14.21 -18.30
N ILE A 29 -5.18 14.03 -18.64
CA ILE A 29 -4.74 13.43 -19.90
C ILE A 29 -4.52 11.95 -19.60
N ILE A 30 -5.25 11.08 -20.31
CA ILE A 30 -5.24 9.63 -20.07
C ILE A 30 -4.57 8.94 -21.25
N GLU A 31 -3.55 8.14 -20.97
CA GLU A 31 -2.85 7.30 -21.92
C GLU A 31 -2.97 5.83 -21.52
N GLN A 32 -2.65 4.92 -22.44
CA GLN A 32 -2.58 3.48 -22.15
C GLN A 32 -1.13 3.02 -22.15
N LYS A 33 -0.73 2.27 -21.12
CA LYS A 33 0.54 1.57 -21.06
C LYS A 33 0.55 0.38 -22.03
N ASN A 34 1.70 -0.24 -22.26
CA ASN A 34 1.85 -1.41 -23.14
C ASN A 34 1.01 -2.62 -22.68
N ASP A 35 0.71 -2.71 -21.39
CA ASP A 35 -0.14 -3.76 -20.80
C ASP A 35 -1.63 -3.40 -20.78
N SER A 36 -2.01 -2.33 -21.49
CA SER A 36 -3.39 -1.78 -21.55
C SER A 36 -3.91 -1.21 -20.22
N SER A 37 -3.08 -1.05 -19.20
CA SER A 37 -3.47 -0.30 -18.01
C SER A 37 -3.44 1.21 -18.29
N PRO A 38 -4.35 2.00 -17.68
CA PRO A 38 -4.33 3.44 -17.88
C PRO A 38 -3.22 4.09 -17.04
N VAL A 39 -2.66 5.17 -17.57
CA VAL A 39 -1.79 6.12 -16.87
C VAL A 39 -2.27 7.53 -17.16
N THR A 40 -2.11 8.45 -16.20
CA THR A 40 -2.50 9.85 -16.38
C THR A 40 -1.30 10.79 -16.21
N ASN A 41 -1.46 12.04 -16.68
CA ASN A 41 -0.50 13.10 -16.41
C ASN A 41 -0.25 13.28 -14.89
N ALA A 42 -1.23 12.95 -14.04
CA ALA A 42 -1.09 13.01 -12.60
C ALA A 42 -0.17 11.90 -12.05
N ASP A 43 -0.28 10.65 -12.55
CA ASP A 43 0.63 9.54 -12.19
C ASP A 43 2.09 9.95 -12.45
N ILE A 44 2.35 10.54 -13.62
CA ILE A 44 3.69 10.98 -14.02
C ILE A 44 4.19 12.15 -13.16
N ALA A 45 3.34 13.16 -12.90
CA ALA A 45 3.72 14.32 -12.10
C ALA A 45 4.01 13.94 -10.63
N VAL A 46 3.14 13.11 -10.03
CA VAL A 46 3.32 12.60 -8.66
C VAL A 46 4.57 11.73 -8.57
N SER A 47 4.80 10.84 -9.55
CA SER A 47 6.01 10.02 -9.66
C SER A 47 7.27 10.88 -9.69
N ASN A 48 7.32 11.90 -10.55
CA ASN A 48 8.46 12.80 -10.67
C ASN A 48 8.73 13.54 -9.36
N PHE A 49 7.69 14.06 -8.72
CA PHE A 49 7.80 14.76 -7.45
C PHE A 49 8.35 13.86 -6.33
N ILE A 50 7.76 12.68 -6.13
CA ILE A 50 8.22 11.73 -5.10
C ILE A 50 9.65 11.30 -5.37
N TYR A 51 9.97 10.95 -6.61
CA TYR A 51 11.31 10.52 -7.01
C TYR A 51 12.36 11.60 -6.68
N GLN A 52 12.10 12.85 -7.05
CA GLN A 52 13.00 13.96 -6.73
C GLN A 52 13.17 14.11 -5.22
N LYS A 53 12.09 14.13 -4.45
CA LYS A 53 12.13 14.35 -3.01
C LYS A 53 12.78 13.21 -2.21
N LEU A 54 12.58 11.97 -2.62
CA LEU A 54 13.28 10.84 -2.01
C LEU A 54 14.77 10.86 -2.35
N THR A 55 15.16 11.29 -3.57
CA THR A 55 16.57 11.47 -3.94
C THR A 55 17.23 12.59 -3.12
N GLU A 56 16.54 13.69 -2.89
CA GLU A 56 17.00 14.78 -2.02
C GLU A 56 17.15 14.34 -0.55
N LEU A 57 16.30 13.40 -0.10
CA LEU A 57 16.32 12.88 1.27
C LEU A 57 17.50 11.93 1.51
N ASP A 58 17.74 10.99 0.59
CA ASP A 58 18.90 10.09 0.57
C ASP A 58 19.14 9.55 -0.84
N ASN A 59 20.20 10.00 -1.49
CA ASN A 59 20.55 9.59 -2.85
C ASN A 59 21.21 8.21 -2.95
N ASN A 60 21.55 7.58 -1.83
CA ASN A 60 22.16 6.24 -1.81
C ASN A 60 21.11 5.13 -1.89
N ILE A 61 19.84 5.42 -1.59
CA ILE A 61 18.76 4.44 -1.64
C ILE A 61 18.14 4.43 -3.03
N THR A 62 18.19 3.28 -3.71
CA THR A 62 17.62 3.11 -5.05
C THR A 62 16.10 3.21 -4.98
N ILE A 63 15.50 3.99 -5.89
CA ILE A 63 14.05 4.17 -5.99
C ILE A 63 13.53 3.34 -7.16
N ILE A 64 12.58 2.46 -6.87
CA ILE A 64 11.74 1.73 -7.82
C ILE A 64 10.35 2.34 -7.74
N CYS A 65 9.84 2.81 -8.86
CA CYS A 65 8.55 3.47 -8.95
C CYS A 65 7.79 2.93 -10.15
N GLU A 66 6.49 2.69 -10.02
CA GLU A 66 5.64 2.12 -11.07
C GLU A 66 5.80 2.85 -12.42
N GLU A 67 5.85 4.18 -12.39
CA GLU A 67 5.90 5.03 -13.59
C GLU A 67 7.33 5.35 -14.08
N LYS A 68 8.31 4.57 -13.65
CA LYS A 68 9.72 4.73 -14.07
C LYS A 68 10.28 3.43 -14.60
N PRO A 69 11.28 3.50 -15.50
CA PRO A 69 12.01 2.31 -15.90
C PRO A 69 12.58 1.57 -14.68
N LEU A 70 12.41 0.25 -14.68
CA LEU A 70 12.93 -0.58 -13.61
C LEU A 70 14.46 -0.53 -13.59
N LYS A 71 15.03 -0.42 -12.40
CA LYS A 71 16.47 -0.39 -12.18
C LYS A 71 16.96 -1.74 -11.69
N ASP A 72 18.23 -2.02 -11.97
CA ASP A 72 18.93 -3.13 -11.33
C ASP A 72 19.08 -2.84 -9.83
N ILE A 73 18.59 -3.77 -9.03
CA ILE A 73 18.68 -3.74 -7.57
C ILE A 73 19.56 -4.87 -7.02
N SER A 74 20.33 -5.54 -7.88
CA SER A 74 21.29 -6.57 -7.48
C SER A 74 22.24 -5.99 -6.42
N ASN A 75 22.34 -6.67 -5.29
CA ASN A 75 23.17 -6.27 -4.15
C ASN A 75 22.74 -4.97 -3.44
N LYS A 76 21.47 -4.55 -3.56
CA LYS A 76 20.93 -3.42 -2.80
C LYS A 76 20.27 -3.91 -1.53
N GLU A 77 20.83 -3.48 -0.38
CA GLU A 77 20.25 -3.77 0.94
C GLU A 77 18.96 -3.00 1.16
N MET A 78 18.91 -1.75 0.70
CA MET A 78 17.75 -0.87 0.85
C MET A 78 17.25 -0.35 -0.51
N ILE A 79 15.94 -0.35 -0.68
CA ILE A 79 15.25 0.26 -1.83
C ILE A 79 13.95 0.95 -1.40
N TRP A 80 13.58 2.01 -2.12
CA TRP A 80 12.24 2.55 -2.08
C TRP A 80 11.36 1.82 -3.10
N LEU A 81 10.13 1.49 -2.69
CA LEU A 81 9.03 1.08 -3.57
C LEU A 81 7.95 2.15 -3.53
N VAL A 82 7.55 2.67 -4.69
CA VAL A 82 6.62 3.79 -4.82
C VAL A 82 5.53 3.45 -5.82
N ASP A 83 4.27 3.59 -5.40
CA ASP A 83 3.12 3.67 -6.28
C ASP A 83 2.54 5.10 -6.19
N PRO A 84 2.68 5.90 -7.24
CA PRO A 84 2.24 7.29 -7.24
C PRO A 84 0.74 7.47 -7.09
N ILE A 85 -0.07 6.60 -7.73
CA ILE A 85 -1.54 6.61 -7.66
C ILE A 85 -2.06 5.18 -7.74
N ASP A 86 -2.08 4.48 -6.60
CA ASP A 86 -2.73 3.17 -6.54
C ASP A 86 -4.25 3.33 -6.71
N GLY A 87 -4.78 2.58 -7.66
CA GLY A 87 -6.17 2.69 -8.04
C GLY A 87 -6.46 3.70 -9.14
N THR A 88 -5.57 3.88 -10.13
CA THR A 88 -5.70 4.79 -11.29
C THR A 88 -7.07 4.72 -11.96
N LYS A 89 -7.67 3.52 -12.11
CA LYS A 89 -9.04 3.38 -12.66
C LYS A 89 -10.13 4.02 -11.78
N SER A 90 -9.96 4.04 -10.46
CA SER A 90 -10.85 4.75 -9.54
C SER A 90 -10.62 6.26 -9.60
N TYR A 91 -9.35 6.63 -9.66
CA TYR A 91 -8.91 8.02 -9.77
C TYR A 91 -9.49 8.71 -11.02
N ILE A 92 -9.39 8.06 -12.19
CA ILE A 92 -9.97 8.55 -13.47
C ILE A 92 -11.50 8.70 -13.38
N LYS A 93 -12.18 7.80 -12.66
CA LYS A 93 -13.64 7.84 -12.46
C LYS A 93 -14.08 8.84 -11.38
N ASN A 94 -13.17 9.68 -10.89
CA ASN A 94 -13.40 10.63 -9.82
C ASN A 94 -13.93 10.00 -8.51
N MET A 95 -13.53 8.75 -8.26
CA MET A 95 -13.86 8.06 -7.00
C MET A 95 -12.84 8.43 -5.92
N ASP A 96 -13.26 8.30 -4.66
CA ASP A 96 -12.42 8.62 -3.49
C ASP A 96 -11.44 7.49 -3.09
N SER A 97 -11.50 6.36 -3.78
CA SER A 97 -10.76 5.15 -3.45
C SER A 97 -9.45 5.02 -4.24
N PHE A 98 -8.55 5.99 -4.08
CA PHE A 98 -7.17 5.92 -4.55
C PHE A 98 -6.19 6.38 -3.47
N THR A 99 -4.95 5.98 -3.57
CA THR A 99 -3.92 6.28 -2.57
C THR A 99 -2.58 6.60 -3.22
N VAL A 100 -1.70 7.24 -2.47
CA VAL A 100 -0.27 7.36 -2.75
C VAL A 100 0.47 6.44 -1.80
N ASN A 101 1.38 5.61 -2.28
CA ASN A 101 2.07 4.61 -1.49
C ASN A 101 3.59 4.81 -1.57
N ILE A 102 4.26 4.82 -0.42
CA ILE A 102 5.73 4.85 -0.30
C ILE A 102 6.15 3.81 0.73
N ALA A 103 7.08 2.93 0.36
CA ALA A 103 7.66 1.95 1.27
C ALA A 103 9.18 1.93 1.20
N LEU A 104 9.82 1.73 2.34
CA LEU A 104 11.24 1.40 2.42
C LEU A 104 11.40 -0.08 2.74
N ILE A 105 12.12 -0.76 1.88
CA ILE A 105 12.50 -2.16 2.03
C ILE A 105 13.95 -2.23 2.51
N CYS A 106 14.21 -3.07 3.50
CA CYS A 106 15.56 -3.40 3.95
C CYS A 106 15.69 -4.93 4.04
N ASN A 107 16.69 -5.49 3.36
CA ASN A 107 16.91 -6.95 3.33
C ASN A 107 15.62 -7.72 3.00
N GLN A 108 14.92 -7.32 1.94
CA GLN A 108 13.66 -7.91 1.45
C GLN A 108 12.44 -7.74 2.36
N ILE A 109 12.56 -7.02 3.48
CA ILE A 109 11.47 -6.80 4.43
C ILE A 109 11.05 -5.33 4.40
N PRO A 110 9.75 -5.00 4.35
CA PRO A 110 9.29 -3.63 4.43
C PRO A 110 9.39 -3.11 5.86
N ILE A 111 10.18 -2.06 6.06
CA ILE A 111 10.47 -1.49 7.40
C ILE A 111 9.80 -0.14 7.65
N ILE A 112 9.43 0.57 6.59
CA ILE A 112 8.63 1.80 6.65
C ILE A 112 7.56 1.71 5.57
N GLY A 113 6.34 2.07 5.92
CA GLY A 113 5.22 2.24 5.01
C GLY A 113 4.49 3.54 5.27
N LEU A 114 4.15 4.23 4.20
CA LEU A 114 3.23 5.36 4.21
C LEU A 114 2.19 5.14 3.12
N ILE A 115 0.92 5.25 3.49
CA ILE A 115 -0.23 5.28 2.57
C ILE A 115 -1.06 6.50 2.87
N TYR A 116 -1.22 7.36 1.88
CA TYR A 116 -2.05 8.55 2.00
C TYR A 116 -3.26 8.45 1.08
N GLN A 117 -4.45 8.63 1.64
CA GLN A 117 -5.71 8.78 0.91
C GLN A 117 -6.06 10.27 0.81
N PRO A 118 -5.78 10.94 -0.33
CA PRO A 118 -5.88 12.39 -0.43
C PRO A 118 -7.29 12.94 -0.22
N THR A 119 -8.30 12.25 -0.77
CA THR A 119 -9.72 12.65 -0.66
C THR A 119 -10.25 12.61 0.77
N ALA A 120 -9.79 11.63 1.56
CA ALA A 120 -10.15 11.50 2.97
C ALA A 120 -9.22 12.29 3.91
N LYS A 121 -8.14 12.88 3.39
CA LYS A 121 -7.05 13.49 4.17
C LYS A 121 -6.57 12.59 5.29
N LYS A 122 -6.45 11.28 5.00
CA LYS A 122 -6.07 10.24 5.96
C LYS A 122 -4.73 9.65 5.56
N LEU A 123 -3.76 9.72 6.48
CA LEU A 123 -2.41 9.19 6.33
C LEU A 123 -2.19 8.06 7.32
N TYR A 124 -1.77 6.91 6.81
CA TYR A 124 -1.27 5.80 7.59
C TYR A 124 0.25 5.77 7.44
N PHE A 125 0.97 5.64 8.53
CA PHE A 125 2.43 5.62 8.47
C PHE A 125 3.06 4.83 9.62
N THR A 126 4.23 4.29 9.36
CA THR A 126 5.11 3.71 10.37
C THR A 126 5.90 4.83 11.03
N ASN A 127 5.82 4.99 12.36
CA ASN A 127 6.59 5.99 13.08
C ASN A 127 8.05 5.53 13.34
N HIS A 128 8.85 6.38 14.01
CA HIS A 128 10.25 6.08 14.32
C HIS A 128 10.42 4.88 15.27
N ASP A 129 9.40 4.55 16.07
CA ASP A 129 9.37 3.36 16.95
C ASP A 129 8.83 2.11 16.23
N LYS A 130 8.69 2.16 14.91
CA LYS A 130 8.13 1.09 14.07
C LYS A 130 6.68 0.70 14.43
N LYS A 131 5.90 1.65 14.96
CA LYS A 131 4.49 1.46 15.28
C LYS A 131 3.61 2.12 14.22
N LEU A 132 2.44 1.53 13.99
CA LEU A 132 1.40 2.14 13.17
C LEU A 132 0.91 3.43 13.81
N CYS A 133 0.87 4.50 13.01
CA CYS A 133 0.20 5.75 13.32
C CYS A 133 -0.79 6.11 12.21
N ILE A 134 -1.92 6.67 12.60
CA ILE A 134 -2.94 7.15 11.67
C ILE A 134 -3.18 8.63 11.96
N GLU A 135 -3.18 9.44 10.90
CA GLU A 135 -3.45 10.86 10.97
C GLU A 135 -4.60 11.21 10.03
N LYS A 136 -5.58 11.94 10.52
CA LYS A 136 -6.71 12.44 9.73
C LYS A 136 -6.87 13.94 9.98
N ASN A 137 -6.93 14.74 8.91
CA ASN A 137 -6.98 16.21 9.01
C ASN A 137 -5.88 16.79 9.93
N ALA A 138 -4.65 16.29 9.80
CA ALA A 138 -3.47 16.66 10.61
C ALA A 138 -3.61 16.37 12.13
N LYS A 139 -4.49 15.45 12.51
CA LYS A 139 -4.64 14.98 13.91
C LYS A 139 -4.40 13.49 13.97
N ILE A 140 -3.58 13.05 14.93
CA ILE A 140 -3.39 11.63 15.22
C ILE A 140 -4.70 11.06 15.74
N ILE A 141 -5.10 9.91 15.20
CA ILE A 141 -6.24 9.13 15.68
C ILE A 141 -5.74 7.86 16.35
N GLU A 142 -6.30 7.54 17.51
CA GLU A 142 -6.06 6.26 18.15
C GLU A 142 -6.77 5.14 17.38
N VAL A 143 -6.10 3.99 17.32
CA VAL A 143 -6.66 2.80 16.68
C VAL A 143 -7.36 1.98 17.76
N GLU A 144 -8.67 1.90 17.69
CA GLU A 144 -9.46 1.01 18.55
C GLU A 144 -9.40 -0.41 18.01
N GLN A 145 -8.85 -1.33 18.80
CA GLN A 145 -8.87 -2.75 18.45
C GLN A 145 -10.27 -3.33 18.68
N LYS A 146 -10.82 -3.99 17.65
CA LYS A 146 -12.09 -4.71 17.80
C LYS A 146 -11.91 -5.89 18.75
N THR A 147 -12.88 -6.07 19.63
CA THR A 147 -12.92 -7.16 20.64
C THR A 147 -14.00 -8.21 20.38
N ASN A 148 -14.85 -8.00 19.34
CA ASN A 148 -15.90 -8.96 18.98
C ASN A 148 -15.30 -10.27 18.43
N SER A 149 -16.07 -11.36 18.49
CA SER A 149 -15.65 -12.70 18.03
C SER A 149 -15.68 -12.86 16.51
N ASP A 150 -16.42 -11.99 15.81
CA ASP A 150 -16.72 -12.16 14.39
C ASP A 150 -15.60 -11.59 13.52
N TYR A 151 -15.22 -12.31 12.48
CA TYR A 151 -14.21 -11.89 11.51
C TYR A 151 -14.82 -11.22 10.30
N ILE A 152 -14.14 -10.19 9.78
CA ILE A 152 -14.50 -9.46 8.57
C ILE A 152 -13.39 -9.62 7.55
N ALA A 153 -13.74 -10.06 6.33
CA ALA A 153 -12.81 -10.12 5.22
C ALA A 153 -12.96 -8.89 4.31
N VAL A 154 -11.85 -8.43 3.74
CA VAL A 154 -11.87 -7.48 2.63
C VAL A 154 -11.31 -8.13 1.38
N VAL A 155 -11.94 -7.88 0.23
CA VAL A 155 -11.54 -8.43 -1.06
C VAL A 155 -11.37 -7.34 -2.11
N SER A 156 -10.66 -7.66 -3.19
CA SER A 156 -10.50 -6.74 -4.32
C SER A 156 -11.80 -6.64 -5.10
N SER A 157 -12.30 -5.42 -5.30
CA SER A 157 -13.51 -5.18 -6.11
C SER A 157 -13.36 -5.50 -7.60
N ARG A 158 -12.12 -5.74 -8.08
CA ARG A 158 -11.83 -5.96 -9.51
C ARG A 158 -11.32 -7.34 -9.84
N ASN A 159 -10.72 -8.02 -8.89
CA ASN A 159 -10.04 -9.30 -9.09
C ASN A 159 -10.56 -10.34 -8.09
N PHE A 160 -11.87 -10.49 -8.03
CA PHE A 160 -12.51 -11.57 -7.30
C PHE A 160 -12.51 -12.82 -8.20
N ASN A 161 -11.69 -13.80 -7.87
CA ASN A 161 -11.52 -15.03 -8.63
C ASN A 161 -11.92 -16.26 -7.81
N LEU A 162 -11.96 -17.42 -8.48
CA LEU A 162 -12.38 -18.69 -7.85
C LEU A 162 -11.57 -19.04 -6.59
N LYS A 163 -10.25 -18.76 -6.55
CA LYS A 163 -9.44 -19.01 -5.35
C LYS A 163 -9.87 -18.11 -4.17
N THR A 164 -10.18 -16.83 -4.47
CA THR A 164 -10.68 -15.90 -3.45
C THR A 164 -12.05 -16.35 -2.93
N GLU A 165 -12.93 -16.76 -3.84
CA GLU A 165 -14.26 -17.26 -3.50
C GLU A 165 -14.17 -18.49 -2.62
N GLN A 166 -13.34 -19.47 -3.01
CA GLN A 166 -13.11 -20.69 -2.23
C GLN A 166 -12.55 -20.36 -0.84
N TYR A 167 -11.55 -19.47 -0.73
CA TYR A 167 -10.99 -19.06 0.55
C TYR A 167 -12.06 -18.48 1.48
N ILE A 168 -12.97 -17.68 0.94
CA ILE A 168 -14.07 -17.07 1.70
C ILE A 168 -15.11 -18.09 2.11
N GLN A 169 -15.46 -19.03 1.24
CA GLN A 169 -16.48 -20.08 1.52
C GLN A 169 -16.01 -21.11 2.55
N GLU A 170 -14.71 -21.41 2.59
CA GLU A 170 -14.12 -22.34 3.56
C GLU A 170 -13.99 -21.79 4.98
N ARG A 171 -14.32 -20.52 5.18
CA ARG A 171 -14.15 -19.80 6.45
C ARG A 171 -15.40 -19.00 6.81
N GLU A 172 -15.65 -18.85 8.11
CA GLU A 172 -16.79 -18.08 8.60
C GLU A 172 -16.40 -16.59 8.75
N PHE A 173 -16.98 -15.74 7.90
CA PHE A 173 -16.88 -14.30 7.99
C PHE A 173 -18.27 -13.70 8.20
N SER A 174 -18.40 -12.78 9.15
CA SER A 174 -19.66 -12.07 9.40
C SER A 174 -19.97 -11.03 8.32
N GLU A 175 -18.91 -10.52 7.66
CA GLU A 175 -19.03 -9.53 6.59
C GLU A 175 -17.88 -9.69 5.60
N ILE A 176 -18.18 -9.42 4.32
CA ILE A 176 -17.20 -9.37 3.24
C ILE A 176 -17.30 -8.01 2.55
N ILE A 177 -16.25 -7.19 2.69
CA ILE A 177 -16.18 -5.86 2.12
C ILE A 177 -15.41 -5.91 0.80
N SER A 178 -15.96 -5.30 -0.26
CA SER A 178 -15.31 -5.23 -1.57
C SER A 178 -14.89 -3.80 -1.88
N ILE A 179 -13.56 -3.55 -1.96
CA ILE A 179 -13.00 -2.21 -2.12
C ILE A 179 -11.76 -2.23 -3.03
N PRO A 180 -11.50 -1.19 -3.84
CA PRO A 180 -10.27 -1.09 -4.63
C PRO A 180 -9.10 -0.54 -3.80
N SER A 181 -7.92 -0.47 -4.40
CA SER A 181 -6.66 0.13 -3.92
C SER A 181 -6.06 -0.48 -2.64
N SER A 182 -4.93 0.07 -2.20
CA SER A 182 -4.22 -0.30 -0.97
C SER A 182 -4.97 0.07 0.32
N ILE A 183 -6.12 0.75 0.23
CA ILE A 183 -7.04 1.01 1.35
C ILE A 183 -7.37 -0.30 2.08
N LYS A 184 -7.48 -1.42 1.38
CA LYS A 184 -7.67 -2.75 1.99
C LYS A 184 -6.61 -3.09 3.02
N LEU A 185 -5.34 -2.82 2.71
CA LEU A 185 -4.22 -3.06 3.62
C LEU A 185 -4.24 -2.10 4.82
N CYS A 186 -4.68 -0.84 4.59
CA CYS A 186 -4.91 0.11 5.66
C CYS A 186 -6.00 -0.39 6.64
N MET A 187 -7.09 -0.93 6.11
CA MET A 187 -8.20 -1.48 6.91
C MET A 187 -7.74 -2.69 7.74
N VAL A 188 -6.90 -3.57 7.18
CA VAL A 188 -6.28 -4.67 7.93
C VAL A 188 -5.36 -4.12 9.02
N ALA A 189 -4.50 -3.15 8.70
CA ALA A 189 -3.55 -2.56 9.65
C ALA A 189 -4.26 -1.84 10.81
N GLU A 190 -5.34 -1.10 10.55
CA GLU A 190 -6.12 -0.44 11.59
C GLU A 190 -7.11 -1.37 12.34
N GLY A 191 -7.24 -2.63 11.90
CA GLY A 191 -8.13 -3.62 12.52
C GLY A 191 -9.62 -3.41 12.25
N SER A 192 -10.00 -2.57 11.27
CA SER A 192 -11.40 -2.42 10.84
C SER A 192 -11.90 -3.64 10.07
N VAL A 193 -10.97 -4.40 9.46
CA VAL A 193 -11.18 -5.74 8.92
C VAL A 193 -10.06 -6.68 9.41
N ASP A 194 -10.26 -7.98 9.28
CA ASP A 194 -9.35 -8.96 9.86
C ASP A 194 -8.40 -9.56 8.85
N VAL A 195 -8.87 -9.77 7.62
CA VAL A 195 -8.08 -10.46 6.61
C VAL A 195 -8.35 -9.92 5.20
N TYR A 196 -7.29 -9.89 4.41
CA TYR A 196 -7.32 -9.62 2.97
C TYR A 196 -6.61 -10.77 2.23
N PRO A 197 -7.35 -11.78 1.74
CA PRO A 197 -6.81 -12.78 0.83
C PRO A 197 -6.66 -12.17 -0.57
N LYS A 198 -5.47 -12.34 -1.16
CA LYS A 198 -5.18 -11.86 -2.50
C LYS A 198 -4.59 -12.97 -3.36
N PHE A 199 -5.41 -13.50 -4.24
CA PHE A 199 -5.03 -14.49 -5.23
C PHE A 199 -5.09 -13.85 -6.62
N GLY A 200 -3.93 -13.79 -7.26
CA GLY A 200 -3.74 -13.18 -8.57
C GLY A 200 -2.75 -12.01 -8.55
N PRO A 201 -2.38 -11.50 -9.73
CA PRO A 201 -1.22 -10.65 -9.88
C PRO A 201 -1.35 -9.31 -9.15
N THR A 202 -0.26 -8.94 -8.46
CA THR A 202 0.02 -7.60 -7.94
C THR A 202 1.51 -7.31 -8.10
N MET A 203 1.85 -6.04 -8.08
CA MET A 203 3.24 -5.61 -8.04
C MET A 203 3.67 -5.32 -6.61
N GLU A 204 4.98 -5.35 -6.37
CA GLU A 204 5.52 -5.11 -5.03
C GLU A 204 5.16 -3.72 -4.48
N TRP A 205 5.14 -2.69 -5.33
CA TRP A 205 4.77 -1.32 -4.93
C TRP A 205 3.30 -1.16 -4.53
N ASP A 206 2.39 -2.03 -5.00
CA ASP A 206 0.97 -2.05 -4.60
C ASP A 206 0.81 -2.44 -3.12
N ILE A 207 1.76 -3.23 -2.58
CA ILE A 207 1.59 -3.96 -1.32
C ILE A 207 2.57 -3.52 -0.22
N ALA A 208 3.79 -3.14 -0.60
CA ALA A 208 4.90 -2.95 0.33
C ALA A 208 4.60 -1.96 1.46
N ALA A 209 3.97 -0.82 1.14
CA ALA A 209 3.60 0.17 2.15
C ALA A 209 2.58 -0.39 3.15
N GLY A 210 1.53 -1.03 2.63
CA GLY A 210 0.51 -1.68 3.47
C GLY A 210 1.05 -2.83 4.31
N HIS A 211 1.97 -3.62 3.75
CA HIS A 211 2.64 -4.68 4.51
C HIS A 211 3.44 -4.12 5.69
N ALA A 212 4.22 -3.05 5.49
CA ALA A 212 4.92 -2.38 6.59
C ALA A 212 3.97 -1.88 7.68
N LEU A 213 2.80 -1.33 7.29
CA LEU A 213 1.78 -0.87 8.24
C LEU A 213 1.16 -2.02 9.04
N ILE A 214 0.89 -3.15 8.37
CA ILE A 214 0.34 -4.37 9.01
C ILE A 214 1.34 -4.93 10.02
N LEU A 215 2.63 -5.04 9.65
CA LEU A 215 3.68 -5.47 10.57
C LEU A 215 3.80 -4.51 11.77
N ALA A 216 3.74 -3.20 11.55
CA ALA A 216 3.78 -2.19 12.59
C ALA A 216 2.58 -2.25 13.55
N ALA A 217 1.46 -2.84 13.11
CA ALA A 217 0.27 -3.13 13.90
C ALA A 217 0.29 -4.51 14.59
N GLY A 218 1.34 -5.31 14.33
CA GLY A 218 1.50 -6.67 14.87
C GLY A 218 0.77 -7.77 14.09
N GLY A 219 0.28 -7.47 12.88
CA GLY A 219 -0.28 -8.44 11.94
C GLY A 219 0.79 -9.08 11.04
N ASN A 220 0.35 -9.82 10.02
CA ASN A 220 1.21 -10.54 9.09
C ASN A 220 0.74 -10.41 7.64
N VAL A 221 1.69 -10.56 6.69
CA VAL A 221 1.40 -10.81 5.28
C VAL A 221 2.19 -12.03 4.85
N ILE A 222 1.49 -13.11 4.58
CA ILE A 222 2.05 -14.44 4.32
C ILE A 222 1.91 -14.75 2.84
N ASP A 223 3.00 -15.18 2.24
CA ASP A 223 3.04 -15.78 0.91
C ASP A 223 2.29 -17.12 0.94
N ASN A 224 1.24 -17.25 0.13
CA ASN A 224 0.35 -18.42 0.16
C ASN A 224 1.03 -19.69 -0.36
N ASP A 225 2.04 -19.56 -1.20
CA ASP A 225 2.71 -20.72 -1.80
C ASP A 225 3.75 -21.32 -0.84
N THR A 226 4.40 -20.47 -0.04
CA THR A 226 5.47 -20.89 0.88
C THR A 226 5.03 -21.00 2.33
N GLY A 227 3.93 -20.36 2.71
CA GLY A 227 3.51 -20.22 4.11
C GLY A 227 4.43 -19.33 4.96
N GLN A 228 5.37 -18.62 4.34
CA GLN A 228 6.31 -17.73 5.01
C GLN A 228 5.94 -16.26 4.80
N GLN A 229 6.56 -15.37 5.53
CA GLN A 229 6.39 -13.93 5.33
C GLN A 229 6.67 -13.55 3.88
N LEU A 230 5.80 -12.73 3.28
CA LEU A 230 5.99 -12.23 1.92
C LEU A 230 7.24 -11.35 1.85
N LEU A 231 8.18 -11.72 0.96
CA LEU A 231 9.43 -11.00 0.74
C LEU A 231 9.38 -10.16 -0.54
N TYR A 232 10.27 -9.18 -0.60
CA TYR A 232 10.37 -8.19 -1.69
C TYR A 232 11.65 -8.36 -2.50
N THR A 233 11.83 -7.53 -3.52
CA THR A 233 12.95 -7.57 -4.46
C THR A 233 12.97 -8.81 -5.37
N LYS A 234 11.78 -9.33 -5.65
CA LYS A 234 11.60 -10.44 -6.59
C LYS A 234 11.88 -10.02 -8.03
N LYS A 235 12.19 -11.02 -8.87
CA LYS A 235 12.34 -10.77 -10.30
C LYS A 235 11.09 -10.12 -10.87
N ASN A 236 11.27 -8.99 -11.57
CA ASN A 236 10.20 -8.17 -12.16
C ASN A 236 9.20 -7.59 -11.13
N PHE A 237 9.51 -7.57 -9.84
CA PHE A 237 8.68 -6.99 -8.76
C PHE A 237 7.24 -7.55 -8.71
N LYS A 238 7.02 -8.78 -9.15
CA LYS A 238 5.72 -9.45 -9.05
C LYS A 238 5.58 -10.21 -7.74
N ASN A 239 4.42 -10.05 -7.11
CA ASN A 239 4.06 -10.83 -5.94
C ASN A 239 3.48 -12.19 -6.32
N SER A 240 3.70 -13.19 -5.45
CA SER A 240 2.90 -14.40 -5.33
C SER A 240 1.52 -14.08 -4.76
N ASP A 241 0.63 -15.08 -4.74
CA ASP A 241 -0.61 -15.02 -3.99
C ASP A 241 -0.29 -14.85 -2.49
N PHE A 242 -1.06 -14.04 -1.75
CA PHE A 242 -0.78 -13.80 -0.34
C PHE A 242 -2.05 -13.61 0.50
N ILE A 243 -1.90 -13.74 1.81
CA ILE A 243 -2.92 -13.45 2.80
C ILE A 243 -2.37 -12.40 3.76
N ALA A 244 -3.00 -11.23 3.80
CA ALA A 244 -2.71 -10.18 4.77
C ALA A 244 -3.72 -10.24 5.91
N SER A 245 -3.26 -10.26 7.16
CA SER A 245 -4.10 -10.41 8.34
C SER A 245 -3.69 -9.46 9.47
N ASN A 246 -4.67 -8.98 10.23
CA ASN A 246 -4.40 -8.24 11.44
C ASN A 246 -3.87 -9.17 12.55
N LYS A 247 -3.41 -8.59 13.66
CA LYS A 247 -2.86 -9.34 14.79
C LYS A 247 -3.84 -10.38 15.34
N ARG A 248 -5.12 -10.03 15.43
CA ARG A 248 -6.15 -10.91 16.01
C ARG A 248 -6.35 -12.17 15.17
N TYR A 249 -6.45 -12.03 13.86
CA TYR A 249 -6.65 -13.15 12.94
C TYR A 249 -5.39 -14.01 12.81
N SER A 250 -4.21 -13.41 12.75
CA SER A 250 -2.94 -14.13 12.61
C SER A 250 -2.51 -14.95 13.84
N LEU A 251 -3.11 -14.71 15.01
CA LEU A 251 -2.84 -15.51 16.22
C LEU A 251 -3.65 -16.81 16.26
N LEU A 252 -4.71 -16.94 15.45
CA LEU A 252 -5.65 -18.05 15.48
C LEU A 252 -5.59 -18.93 14.22
N HIS A 253 -4.94 -18.46 13.17
CA HIS A 253 -4.82 -19.08 11.86
C HIS A 253 -3.40 -19.00 11.32
#